data_63305f829e8632b37263374b1f067f1d
#
_entry.id   63305f829e8632b37263374b1f067f1d
#
_cell.length_a   1.000
_cell.length_b   1.000
_cell.length_c   1.000
_cell.angle_alpha   90.00
_cell.angle_beta   90.00
_cell.angle_gamma   90.00
#
_symmetry.space_group_name_H-M   'P 1'
#
loop_
_entity.id
_entity.type
_entity.pdbx_description
1 polymer ?
#
loop_
_entity_poly.entity_id
_entity_poly.type
_entity_poly.pdbx_seq_one_letter_code
_entity_poly.pdbx_strand_id
1 'polypeptide(L)'
;EIPMIINAYATKKKFDVLIGVGAVIRGETYHFEVVSDQSANGLMQVQLRHNIPVINAIITTNSGEEAFARTKIKGKEAAAGAIEMALLVSDI
;
A
#
# COMPACT_ATOMS: atom_id res chain seq x y z
N GLU A 1 0.50 9.99 -5.42
CA GLU A 1 0.05 10.75 -4.23
C GLU A 1 0.06 9.90 -2.95
N ILE A 2 -0.32 8.61 -3.06
CA ILE A 2 -0.40 7.75 -1.87
C ILE A 2 0.93 7.67 -1.11
N PRO A 3 2.08 7.41 -1.76
CA PRO A 3 3.35 7.35 -1.01
C PRO A 3 3.69 8.64 -0.28
N MET A 4 3.37 9.79 -0.87
CA MET A 4 3.63 11.10 -0.24
C MET A 4 2.85 11.24 1.07
N ILE A 5 1.58 10.90 1.04
CA ILE A 5 0.71 11.01 2.23
C ILE A 5 1.10 9.98 3.29
N ILE A 6 1.40 8.76 2.87
CA ILE A 6 1.87 7.71 3.79
C ILE A 6 3.17 8.17 4.46
N ASN A 7 4.09 8.76 3.69
CA ASN A 7 5.33 9.28 4.24
C ASN A 7 5.09 10.38 5.29
N ALA A 8 4.13 11.26 5.02
CA ALA A 8 3.78 12.33 5.95
C ALA A 8 3.26 11.76 7.29
N TYR A 9 2.42 10.72 7.23
CA TYR A 9 1.95 10.05 8.43
C TYR A 9 3.07 9.31 9.15
N ALA A 10 3.94 8.64 8.42
CA ALA A 10 5.07 7.92 9.01
C ALA A 10 5.98 8.85 9.81
N THR A 11 6.17 10.08 9.31
CA THR A 11 7.00 11.09 9.97
C THR A 11 6.47 11.46 11.35
N LYS A 12 5.18 11.33 11.58
CA LYS A 12 4.55 11.67 12.87
C LYS A 12 4.92 10.72 14.00
N LYS A 13 5.32 9.49 13.67
CA LYS A 13 5.70 8.45 14.65
C LYS A 13 4.60 8.16 15.67
N LYS A 14 3.34 8.17 15.21
CA LYS A 14 2.17 7.94 16.06
C LYS A 14 1.44 6.63 15.75
N PHE A 15 1.90 5.91 14.73
CA PHE A 15 1.19 4.74 14.23
C PHE A 15 2.10 3.52 14.26
N ASP A 16 1.50 2.36 14.47
CA ASP A 16 2.21 1.09 14.48
C ASP A 16 2.28 0.47 13.08
N VAL A 17 1.38 0.86 12.20
CA VAL A 17 1.32 0.38 10.82
C VAL A 17 0.52 1.37 9.99
N LEU A 18 0.85 1.45 8.71
CA LEU A 18 0.13 2.28 7.75
C LEU A 18 -0.31 1.40 6.59
N ILE A 19 -1.46 1.71 6.02
CA ILE A 19 -2.00 0.95 4.88
C ILE A 19 -2.28 1.91 3.73
N GLY A 20 -1.64 1.68 2.58
CA GLY A 20 -1.93 2.42 1.36
C GLY A 20 -3.03 1.71 0.59
N VAL A 21 -4.17 2.36 0.43
CA VAL A 21 -5.34 1.79 -0.26
C VAL A 21 -5.62 2.56 -1.53
N GLY A 22 -5.82 1.86 -2.63
CA GLY A 22 -6.13 2.49 -3.90
C GLY A 22 -6.35 1.47 -4.99
N ALA A 23 -6.56 1.96 -6.20
CA ALA A 23 -6.71 1.11 -7.37
C ALA A 23 -6.07 1.79 -8.58
N VAL A 24 -5.29 1.04 -9.32
CA VAL A 24 -4.73 1.47 -10.60
C VAL A 24 -5.29 0.55 -11.66
N ILE A 25 -5.99 1.13 -12.62
CA ILE A 25 -6.65 0.37 -13.68
C ILE A 25 -5.96 0.68 -14.99
N ARG A 26 -5.62 -0.37 -15.73
CA ARG A 26 -4.88 -0.23 -16.99
C ARG A 26 -5.67 0.62 -17.99
N GLY A 27 -4.99 1.64 -18.52
CA GLY A 27 -5.50 2.44 -19.62
C GLY A 27 -4.79 2.06 -20.91
N GLU A 28 -4.72 3.01 -21.84
CA GLU A 28 -4.15 2.77 -23.16
C GLU A 28 -2.64 3.02 -23.24
N THR A 29 -2.07 3.63 -22.21
CA THR A 29 -0.67 4.06 -22.24
C THR A 29 0.17 3.37 -21.18
N TYR A 30 1.47 3.59 -21.26
CA TYR A 30 2.43 3.06 -20.31
C TYR A 30 2.26 3.64 -18.89
N HIS A 31 1.39 4.61 -18.74
CA HIS A 31 1.14 5.25 -17.44
C HIS A 31 0.72 4.27 -16.34
N PHE A 32 -0.01 3.21 -16.72
CA PHE A 32 -0.39 2.16 -15.78
C PHE A 32 0.84 1.54 -15.11
N GLU A 33 1.85 1.17 -15.90
CA GLU A 33 3.07 0.56 -15.39
C GLU A 33 3.83 1.54 -14.49
N VAL A 34 3.94 2.79 -14.92
CA VAL A 34 4.63 3.83 -14.14
C VAL A 34 3.98 4.00 -12.77
N VAL A 35 2.66 4.18 -12.73
CA VAL A 35 1.95 4.40 -11.47
C VAL A 35 2.01 3.17 -10.58
N SER A 36 1.82 1.98 -11.16
CA SER A 36 1.86 0.73 -10.40
C SER A 36 3.23 0.52 -9.76
N ASP A 37 4.28 0.65 -10.55
CA ASP A 37 5.66 0.40 -10.08
C ASP A 37 6.11 1.46 -9.09
N GLN A 38 5.85 2.74 -9.38
CA GLN A 38 6.34 3.83 -8.54
C GLN A 38 5.56 3.93 -7.23
N SER A 39 4.26 3.64 -7.22
CA SER A 39 3.52 3.62 -5.97
C SER A 39 4.02 2.51 -5.05
N ALA A 40 4.25 1.32 -5.59
CA ALA A 40 4.78 0.19 -4.82
C ALA A 40 6.17 0.50 -4.28
N ASN A 41 7.06 1.03 -5.14
CA ASN A 41 8.40 1.40 -4.74
C ASN A 41 8.40 2.51 -3.68
N GLY A 42 7.52 3.51 -3.84
CA GLY A 42 7.41 4.60 -2.88
C GLY A 42 6.99 4.11 -1.50
N LEU A 43 6.01 3.21 -1.43
CA LEU A 43 5.57 2.64 -0.16
C LEU A 43 6.69 1.83 0.50
N MET A 44 7.44 1.05 -0.29
CA MET A 44 8.56 0.28 0.22
C MET A 44 9.63 1.20 0.83
N GLN A 45 9.95 2.30 0.16
CA GLN A 45 10.93 3.25 0.66
C GLN A 45 10.50 3.90 1.98
N VAL A 46 9.22 4.26 2.09
CA VAL A 46 8.68 4.83 3.33
C VAL A 46 8.83 3.84 4.48
N GLN A 47 8.47 2.59 4.24
CA GLN A 47 8.56 1.53 5.22
C GLN A 47 9.98 1.35 5.77
N LEU A 48 10.95 1.29 4.87
CA LEU A 48 12.34 1.07 5.26
C LEU A 48 12.96 2.32 5.90
N ARG A 49 12.61 3.51 5.42
CA ARG A 49 13.15 4.76 5.94
C ARG A 49 12.66 5.05 7.36
N HIS A 50 11.39 4.80 7.62
CA HIS A 50 10.77 5.15 8.90
C HIS A 50 10.68 3.97 9.86
N ASN A 51 11.06 2.80 9.41
CA ASN A 51 11.03 1.59 10.23
C ASN A 51 9.63 1.28 10.76
N ILE A 52 8.62 1.48 9.91
CA ILE A 52 7.22 1.22 10.22
C ILE A 52 6.62 0.35 9.10
N PRO A 53 5.87 -0.69 9.44
CA PRO A 53 5.22 -1.49 8.39
C PRO A 53 4.26 -0.65 7.57
N VAL A 54 4.38 -0.77 6.25
CA VAL A 54 3.46 -0.11 5.31
C VAL A 54 2.89 -1.20 4.42
N ILE A 55 1.59 -1.43 4.54
CA ILE A 55 0.91 -2.46 3.77
C ILE A 55 0.46 -1.87 2.44
N ASN A 56 0.84 -2.53 1.36
CA ASN A 56 0.42 -2.12 0.02
C ASN A 56 -0.91 -2.79 -0.32
N ALA A 57 -1.99 -2.05 -0.20
CA ALA A 57 -3.33 -2.51 -0.58
C ALA A 57 -3.81 -1.78 -1.84
N ILE A 58 -2.89 -1.40 -2.72
CA ILE A 58 -3.21 -0.79 -4.00
C ILE A 58 -3.45 -1.90 -5.01
N ILE A 59 -4.68 -2.01 -5.47
CA ILE A 59 -5.08 -3.02 -6.45
C ILE A 59 -4.64 -2.56 -7.84
N THR A 60 -3.99 -3.44 -8.60
CA THR A 60 -3.57 -3.13 -9.97
C THR A 60 -4.18 -4.16 -10.91
N THR A 61 -5.10 -3.73 -11.76
CA THR A 61 -5.84 -4.62 -12.64
C THR A 61 -6.02 -4.03 -14.03
N ASN A 62 -6.46 -4.88 -14.96
CA ASN A 62 -6.70 -4.46 -16.34
C ASN A 62 -8.06 -3.78 -16.53
N SER A 63 -8.99 -3.98 -15.62
CA SER A 63 -10.34 -3.40 -15.72
C SER A 63 -10.89 -3.03 -14.36
N GLY A 64 -11.90 -2.15 -14.36
CA GLY A 64 -12.61 -1.79 -13.14
C GLY A 64 -13.35 -2.95 -12.53
N GLU A 65 -13.87 -3.86 -13.35
CA GLU A 65 -14.55 -5.05 -12.86
C GLU A 65 -13.61 -5.95 -12.08
N GLU A 66 -12.40 -6.15 -12.60
CA GLU A 66 -11.39 -6.94 -11.92
C GLU A 66 -10.99 -6.29 -10.59
N ALA A 67 -10.85 -4.97 -10.58
CA ALA A 67 -10.52 -4.24 -9.36
C ALA A 67 -11.60 -4.43 -8.31
N PHE A 68 -12.86 -4.22 -8.71
CA PHE A 68 -13.99 -4.35 -7.80
C PHE A 68 -14.10 -5.77 -7.23
N ALA A 69 -13.86 -6.77 -8.06
CA ALA A 69 -13.93 -8.17 -7.64
C ALA A 69 -12.88 -8.52 -6.57
N ARG A 70 -11.80 -7.75 -6.50
CA ARG A 70 -10.70 -8.02 -5.56
C ARG A 70 -10.73 -7.20 -4.28
N THR A 71 -11.65 -6.25 -4.17
CA THR A 71 -11.67 -5.31 -3.03
C THR A 71 -11.81 -5.98 -1.68
N LYS A 72 -12.75 -6.92 -1.58
CA LYS A 72 -13.03 -7.60 -0.31
C LYS A 72 -11.86 -8.45 0.16
N ILE A 73 -11.28 -9.22 -0.77
CA ILE A 73 -10.14 -10.09 -0.46
C ILE A 73 -8.93 -9.24 -0.09
N LYS A 74 -8.66 -8.19 -0.86
CA LYS A 74 -7.51 -7.30 -0.59
C LYS A 74 -7.67 -6.59 0.75
N GLY A 75 -8.88 -6.17 1.09
CA GLY A 75 -9.12 -5.54 2.39
C GLY A 75 -8.82 -6.48 3.55
N LYS A 76 -9.25 -7.73 3.45
CA LYS A 76 -8.97 -8.74 4.47
C LYS A 76 -7.48 -9.03 4.59
N GLU A 77 -6.80 -9.20 3.46
CA GLU A 77 -5.36 -9.45 3.44
C GLU A 77 -4.59 -8.28 4.06
N ALA A 78 -4.98 -7.06 3.71
CA ALA A 78 -4.32 -5.86 4.21
C ALA A 78 -4.48 -5.74 5.73
N ALA A 79 -5.68 -5.98 6.25
CA ALA A 79 -5.94 -5.92 7.68
C ALA A 79 -5.14 -6.99 8.43
N ALA A 80 -5.14 -8.21 7.93
CA ALA A 80 -4.40 -9.31 8.54
C ALA A 80 -2.90 -9.03 8.51
N GLY A 81 -2.38 -8.57 7.37
CA GLY A 81 -0.97 -8.23 7.23
C GLY A 81 -0.56 -7.09 8.15
N ALA A 82 -1.44 -6.09 8.31
CA ALA A 82 -1.16 -4.96 9.18
C ALA A 82 -0.99 -5.40 10.63
N ILE A 83 -1.91 -6.24 11.11
CA ILE A 83 -1.84 -6.76 12.48
C ILE A 83 -0.59 -7.62 12.67
N GLU A 84 -0.34 -8.52 11.74
CA GLU A 84 0.83 -9.40 11.79
C GLU A 84 2.13 -8.60 11.85
N MET A 85 2.30 -7.63 10.96
CA MET A 85 3.53 -6.86 10.90
C MET A 85 3.71 -5.93 12.09
N ALA A 86 2.62 -5.32 12.57
CA ALA A 86 2.69 -4.46 13.75
C ALA A 86 3.15 -5.25 14.96
N LEU A 87 2.60 -6.45 15.16
CA LEU A 87 3.00 -7.33 16.27
C LEU A 87 4.44 -7.82 16.12
N LEU A 88 4.82 -8.19 14.91
CA LEU A 88 6.17 -8.69 14.65
C LEU A 88 7.22 -7.62 14.94
N VAL A 89 6.99 -6.39 14.49
CA VAL A 89 7.92 -5.28 14.73
C VAL A 89 7.98 -4.93 16.22
N SER A 90 6.85 -5.00 16.93
CA SER A 90 6.82 -4.69 18.35
C SER A 90 7.64 -5.69 19.18
N ASP A 91 7.87 -6.89 18.65
CA ASP A 91 8.67 -7.92 19.34
C ASP A 91 10.18 -7.73 19.16
N ILE A 92 10.58 -6.84 18.27
CA ILE A 92 11.99 -6.54 18.05
C ILE A 92 12.44 -5.37 18.93
#